data_991c5b8d10327de184faad0684aa97b5
#
_entry.id   991c5b8d10327de184faad0684aa97b5
#
_cell.length_a   1.000
_cell.length_b   1.000
_cell.length_c   1.000
_cell.angle_alpha   90.00
_cell.angle_beta   90.00
_cell.angle_gamma   90.00
#
_symmetry.space_group_name_H-M   'P 1'
#
loop_
_entity.id
_entity.type
_entity.pdbx_description
1 polymer ?
#
loop_
_entity_poly.entity_id
_entity_poly.type
_entity_poly.pdbx_seq_one_letter_code
_entity_poly.pdbx_strand_id
1 'polypeptide(L)'
;ASTVFSDRTAVIYGSHRKNYYEYYQRCSQLASALEKIGIKAGDVVATVLPNIPAQAEAHFGVPACGAVLNTINTRLDLNTIKYIFEHGGAKLVFADTQFLSVVEDAIAKLEGPRPTLIEVPDEFAGFPATGKYETYESFLKTGNVHFDWIMPQEEWESLALNYTSGTTGKPKGVVYHHRGAYLMTMGTIVSWRMTLNPVFMAIVPLFHCNGWNHTWMMPVLGGSLVCCRDITSQAIYDAIADERVQYFGGAPIVLNMIVNTKETERRDFDHTVEVFTAGAPPAPA
;
A
#
# COMPACT_ATOMS: atom_id res chain seq x y z
N ALA A 1 -1.81 17.23 -5.83
CA ALA A 1 -2.42 16.42 -6.90
C ALA A 1 -3.91 16.70 -7.04
N SER A 2 -4.68 16.61 -5.94
CA SER A 2 -6.14 16.82 -5.94
C SER A 2 -6.61 18.15 -6.52
N THR A 3 -5.75 19.16 -6.58
CA THR A 3 -6.04 20.48 -7.16
C THR A 3 -5.58 20.58 -8.61
N VAL A 4 -4.38 20.06 -8.93
CA VAL A 4 -3.77 20.21 -10.26
C VAL A 4 -4.22 19.11 -11.22
N PHE A 5 -4.44 17.89 -10.68
CA PHE A 5 -4.79 16.70 -11.45
C PHE A 5 -6.15 16.11 -11.03
N SER A 6 -7.08 16.97 -10.54
CA SER A 6 -8.34 16.56 -9.89
C SER A 6 -9.08 15.44 -10.63
N ASP A 7 -9.24 15.59 -11.93
CA ASP A 7 -10.05 14.70 -12.77
C ASP A 7 -9.27 13.52 -13.37
N ARG A 8 -7.94 13.49 -13.15
CA ARG A 8 -7.13 12.37 -13.63
C ARG A 8 -7.31 11.16 -12.74
N THR A 9 -7.31 9.97 -13.35
CA THR A 9 -7.34 8.71 -12.62
C THR A 9 -6.09 8.58 -11.74
N ALA A 10 -6.29 8.40 -10.44
CA ALA A 10 -5.25 8.22 -9.45
C ALA A 10 -5.03 6.73 -9.15
N VAL A 11 -6.11 5.97 -8.95
CA VAL A 11 -6.08 4.55 -8.55
C VAL A 11 -7.00 3.73 -9.43
N ILE A 12 -6.51 2.59 -9.87
CA ILE A 12 -7.20 1.60 -10.69
C ILE A 12 -7.16 0.26 -9.97
N TYR A 13 -8.31 -0.42 -9.85
CA TYR A 13 -8.42 -1.77 -9.32
C TYR A 13 -9.55 -2.54 -10.00
N GLY A 14 -9.24 -3.49 -10.87
CA GLY A 14 -10.22 -4.12 -11.73
C GLY A 14 -10.99 -3.09 -12.55
N SER A 15 -12.32 -3.07 -12.42
CA SER A 15 -13.18 -2.07 -13.04
C SER A 15 -13.30 -0.76 -12.25
N HIS A 16 -12.80 -0.73 -11.03
CA HIS A 16 -12.91 0.44 -10.15
C HIS A 16 -11.85 1.49 -10.50
N ARG A 17 -12.30 2.73 -10.62
CA ARG A 17 -11.45 3.91 -10.89
C ARG A 17 -11.76 4.99 -9.87
N LYS A 18 -10.73 5.64 -9.36
CA LYS A 18 -10.86 6.85 -8.56
C LYS A 18 -9.97 7.92 -9.14
N ASN A 19 -10.50 9.13 -9.34
CA ASN A 19 -9.69 10.27 -9.71
C ASN A 19 -8.95 10.85 -8.48
N TYR A 20 -8.06 11.84 -8.68
CA TYR A 20 -7.29 12.42 -7.59
C TYR A 20 -8.14 13.17 -6.57
N TYR A 21 -9.26 13.75 -6.98
CA TYR A 21 -10.17 14.41 -6.05
C TYR A 21 -10.86 13.39 -5.14
N GLU A 22 -11.42 12.33 -5.70
CA GLU A 22 -12.04 11.23 -4.95
C GLU A 22 -11.01 10.53 -4.04
N TYR A 23 -9.81 10.27 -4.54
CA TYR A 23 -8.74 9.66 -3.77
C TYR A 23 -8.34 10.52 -2.56
N TYR A 24 -8.19 11.83 -2.76
CA TYR A 24 -7.92 12.80 -1.70
C TYR A 24 -9.03 12.80 -0.64
N GLN A 25 -10.30 12.83 -1.07
CA GLN A 25 -11.44 12.79 -0.16
C GLN A 25 -11.42 11.53 0.71
N ARG A 26 -11.12 10.38 0.15
CA ARG A 26 -11.04 9.11 0.89
C ARG A 26 -9.88 9.11 1.89
N CYS A 27 -8.73 9.61 1.50
CA CYS A 27 -7.60 9.78 2.42
C CYS A 27 -7.94 10.75 3.57
N SER A 28 -8.64 11.85 3.28
CA SER A 28 -9.11 12.80 4.29
C SER A 28 -10.16 12.19 5.23
N GLN A 29 -11.09 11.39 4.69
CA GLN A 29 -12.05 10.64 5.51
C GLN A 29 -11.35 9.65 6.43
N LEU A 30 -10.35 8.91 5.92
CA LEU A 30 -9.57 7.99 6.74
C LEU A 30 -8.86 8.71 7.88
N ALA A 31 -8.18 9.82 7.60
CA ALA A 31 -7.51 10.64 8.62
C ALA A 31 -8.50 11.13 9.69
N SER A 32 -9.63 11.68 9.26
CA SER A 32 -10.68 12.14 10.17
C SER A 32 -11.30 11.02 10.99
N ALA A 33 -11.55 9.84 10.41
CA ALA A 33 -12.08 8.69 11.14
C ALA A 33 -11.10 8.20 12.22
N LEU A 34 -9.80 8.15 11.89
CA LEU A 34 -8.74 7.80 12.84
C LEU A 34 -8.65 8.79 14.01
N GLU A 35 -8.69 10.09 13.72
CA GLU A 35 -8.67 11.13 14.74
C GLU A 35 -9.90 11.02 15.68
N LYS A 36 -11.10 10.79 15.13
CA LYS A 36 -12.35 10.65 15.90
C LYS A 36 -12.33 9.51 16.91
N ILE A 37 -11.63 8.42 16.61
CA ILE A 37 -11.47 7.30 17.57
C ILE A 37 -10.29 7.48 18.51
N GLY A 38 -9.62 8.64 18.48
CA GLY A 38 -8.55 9.02 19.40
C GLY A 38 -7.14 8.61 18.97
N ILE A 39 -6.92 8.25 17.71
CA ILE A 39 -5.57 8.10 17.13
C ILE A 39 -4.93 9.49 17.08
N LYS A 40 -3.69 9.59 17.57
CA LYS A 40 -2.92 10.83 17.71
C LYS A 40 -1.63 10.78 16.91
N ALA A 41 -0.99 11.92 16.76
CA ALA A 41 0.34 12.01 16.18
C ALA A 41 1.33 11.06 16.88
N GLY A 42 2.07 10.31 16.08
CA GLY A 42 3.01 9.28 16.53
C GLY A 42 2.39 7.91 16.88
N ASP A 43 1.07 7.80 16.97
CA ASP A 43 0.41 6.50 17.15
C ASP A 43 0.57 5.60 15.92
N VAL A 44 0.71 4.31 16.15
CA VAL A 44 0.91 3.34 15.06
C VAL A 44 -0.42 2.73 14.61
N VAL A 45 -0.69 2.87 13.32
CA VAL A 45 -1.80 2.20 12.62
C VAL A 45 -1.23 1.14 11.70
N ALA A 46 -1.55 -0.12 11.97
CA ALA A 46 -1.07 -1.26 11.20
C ALA A 46 -2.00 -1.60 10.02
N THR A 47 -1.43 -2.16 8.96
CA THR A 47 -2.19 -2.74 7.85
C THR A 47 -1.67 -4.14 7.52
N VAL A 48 -2.58 -5.10 7.34
CA VAL A 48 -2.30 -6.44 6.80
C VAL A 48 -3.11 -6.56 5.53
N LEU A 49 -2.65 -5.90 4.48
CA LEU A 49 -3.38 -5.70 3.22
C LEU A 49 -2.50 -6.07 2.01
N PRO A 50 -3.07 -6.67 0.95
CA PRO A 50 -2.40 -6.83 -0.33
C PRO A 50 -2.37 -5.49 -1.10
N ASN A 51 -1.94 -5.51 -2.37
CA ASN A 51 -1.94 -4.31 -3.21
C ASN A 51 -3.35 -3.96 -3.69
N ILE A 52 -4.13 -3.34 -2.82
CA ILE A 52 -5.51 -2.89 -3.05
C ILE A 52 -5.66 -1.39 -2.75
N PRO A 53 -6.76 -0.75 -3.19
CA PRO A 53 -6.96 0.69 -2.96
C PRO A 53 -6.88 1.12 -1.50
N ALA A 54 -7.42 0.33 -0.56
CA ALA A 54 -7.35 0.64 0.87
C ALA A 54 -5.90 0.74 1.37
N GLN A 55 -4.98 -0.10 0.86
CA GLN A 55 -3.56 0.00 1.19
C GLN A 55 -2.93 1.28 0.64
N ALA A 56 -3.29 1.66 -0.59
CA ALA A 56 -2.83 2.92 -1.18
C ALA A 56 -3.38 4.14 -0.41
N GLU A 57 -4.65 4.11 -0.02
CA GLU A 57 -5.29 5.16 0.80
C GLU A 57 -4.63 5.30 2.18
N ALA A 58 -4.24 4.17 2.80
CA ALA A 58 -3.55 4.18 4.09
C ALA A 58 -2.20 4.92 4.04
N HIS A 59 -1.48 4.90 2.90
CA HIS A 59 -0.21 5.60 2.73
C HIS A 59 -0.32 7.12 2.89
N PHE A 60 -1.52 7.68 2.70
CA PHE A 60 -1.80 9.10 2.89
C PHE A 60 -2.70 9.35 4.10
N GLY A 61 -3.79 8.60 4.23
CA GLY A 61 -4.78 8.85 5.26
C GLY A 61 -4.25 8.63 6.68
N VAL A 62 -3.36 7.66 6.89
CA VAL A 62 -2.74 7.45 8.20
C VAL A 62 -1.79 8.60 8.57
N PRO A 63 -0.80 8.98 7.73
CA PRO A 63 0.05 10.14 8.04
C PRO A 63 -0.71 11.46 8.06
N ALA A 64 -1.82 11.59 7.34
CA ALA A 64 -2.60 12.82 7.32
C ALA A 64 -3.23 13.19 8.68
N CYS A 65 -3.39 12.24 9.60
CA CYS A 65 -3.73 12.53 11.00
C CYS A 65 -2.50 12.55 11.94
N GLY A 66 -1.28 12.57 11.39
CA GLY A 66 -0.03 12.54 12.13
C GLY A 66 0.39 11.16 12.65
N ALA A 67 -0.37 10.11 12.35
CA ALA A 67 -0.06 8.74 12.78
C ALA A 67 1.02 8.10 11.89
N VAL A 68 1.62 7.01 12.39
CA VAL A 68 2.67 6.26 11.72
C VAL A 68 2.08 5.01 11.06
N LEU A 69 2.24 4.89 9.75
CA LEU A 69 1.76 3.72 9.00
C LEU A 69 2.69 2.52 9.20
N ASN A 70 2.18 1.42 9.76
CA ASN A 70 2.91 0.15 9.84
C ASN A 70 2.35 -0.86 8.85
N THR A 71 3.00 -1.01 7.70
CA THR A 71 2.58 -1.98 6.69
C THR A 71 3.21 -3.35 6.98
N ILE A 72 2.37 -4.37 7.19
CA ILE A 72 2.78 -5.71 7.59
C ILE A 72 2.69 -6.68 6.41
N ASN A 73 3.73 -7.47 6.24
CA ASN A 73 3.78 -8.50 5.21
C ASN A 73 2.68 -9.55 5.44
N THR A 74 1.81 -9.71 4.46
CA THR A 74 0.66 -10.63 4.49
C THR A 74 1.02 -12.11 4.54
N ARG A 75 2.30 -12.45 4.34
CA ARG A 75 2.82 -13.84 4.33
C ARG A 75 3.46 -14.25 5.65
N LEU A 76 3.44 -13.36 6.66
CA LEU A 76 4.03 -13.65 7.96
C LEU A 76 3.14 -14.60 8.78
N ASP A 77 3.81 -15.39 9.61
CA ASP A 77 3.14 -16.23 10.60
C ASP A 77 2.59 -15.44 11.78
N LEU A 78 1.68 -16.03 12.50
CA LEU A 78 1.01 -15.47 13.67
C LEU A 78 1.97 -14.89 14.73
N ASN A 79 3.06 -15.60 15.05
CA ASN A 79 3.96 -15.17 16.11
C ASN A 79 4.75 -13.93 15.69
N THR A 80 5.11 -13.85 14.42
CA THR A 80 5.77 -12.67 13.84
C THR A 80 4.82 -11.48 13.80
N ILE A 81 3.56 -11.67 13.41
CA ILE A 81 2.54 -10.59 13.42
C ILE A 81 2.29 -10.12 14.86
N LYS A 82 2.11 -11.04 15.81
CA LYS A 82 2.00 -10.73 17.24
C LYS A 82 3.16 -9.85 17.72
N TYR A 83 4.39 -10.29 17.42
CA TYR A 83 5.59 -9.54 17.80
C TYR A 83 5.59 -8.12 17.20
N ILE A 84 5.20 -7.96 15.94
CA ILE A 84 5.15 -6.65 15.29
C ILE A 84 4.11 -5.74 15.94
N PHE A 85 2.94 -6.26 16.30
CA PHE A 85 1.91 -5.49 17.01
C PHE A 85 2.40 -5.01 18.39
N GLU A 86 3.06 -5.91 19.16
CA GLU A 86 3.59 -5.56 20.49
C GLU A 86 4.76 -4.58 20.40
N HIS A 87 5.75 -4.89 19.58
CA HIS A 87 6.96 -4.08 19.45
C HIS A 87 6.69 -2.74 18.78
N GLY A 88 5.81 -2.70 17.77
CA GLY A 88 5.42 -1.48 17.07
C GLY A 88 4.38 -0.66 17.82
N GLY A 89 3.71 -1.22 18.83
CA GLY A 89 2.68 -0.54 19.59
C GLY A 89 1.44 -0.18 18.78
N ALA A 90 1.00 -1.09 17.89
CA ALA A 90 -0.17 -0.86 17.04
C ALA A 90 -1.44 -0.59 17.85
N LYS A 91 -2.12 0.53 17.60
CA LYS A 91 -3.39 0.90 18.25
C LYS A 91 -4.62 0.49 17.44
N LEU A 92 -4.46 0.42 16.12
CA LEU A 92 -5.48 -0.03 15.19
C LEU A 92 -4.82 -0.88 14.10
N VAL A 93 -5.54 -1.87 13.58
CA VAL A 93 -5.12 -2.66 12.43
C VAL A 93 -6.27 -2.75 11.42
N PHE A 94 -5.95 -2.43 10.16
CA PHE A 94 -6.78 -2.76 9.01
C PHE A 94 -6.33 -4.12 8.48
N ALA A 95 -7.22 -5.10 8.45
CA ALA A 95 -6.92 -6.44 7.96
C ALA A 95 -7.85 -6.83 6.81
N ASP A 96 -7.27 -7.24 5.69
CA ASP A 96 -8.03 -7.83 4.59
C ASP A 96 -8.72 -9.12 5.05
N THR A 97 -9.95 -9.35 4.60
CA THR A 97 -10.75 -10.51 4.99
C THR A 97 -10.00 -11.84 4.78
N GLN A 98 -9.17 -11.93 3.75
CA GLN A 98 -8.35 -13.12 3.48
C GLN A 98 -7.38 -13.45 4.63
N PHE A 99 -6.87 -12.43 5.32
CA PHE A 99 -5.87 -12.57 6.38
C PHE A 99 -6.46 -12.38 7.78
N LEU A 100 -7.77 -12.25 7.89
CA LEU A 100 -8.45 -11.92 9.14
C LEU A 100 -8.18 -12.95 10.24
N SER A 101 -8.23 -14.25 9.92
CA SER A 101 -8.01 -15.32 10.89
C SER A 101 -6.63 -15.25 11.56
N VAL A 102 -5.57 -15.08 10.78
CA VAL A 102 -4.21 -15.00 11.35
C VAL A 102 -4.01 -13.71 12.18
N VAL A 103 -4.69 -12.62 11.81
CA VAL A 103 -4.67 -11.35 12.56
C VAL A 103 -5.45 -11.49 13.88
N GLU A 104 -6.65 -12.10 13.85
CA GLU A 104 -7.45 -12.41 15.03
C GLU A 104 -6.64 -13.24 16.05
N ASP A 105 -6.00 -14.31 15.58
CA ASP A 105 -5.18 -15.19 16.39
C ASP A 105 -3.97 -14.47 16.98
N ALA A 106 -3.33 -13.57 16.22
CA ALA A 106 -2.22 -12.75 16.69
C ALA A 106 -2.69 -11.80 17.80
N ILE A 107 -3.82 -11.09 17.60
CA ILE A 107 -4.41 -10.17 18.59
C ILE A 107 -4.82 -10.94 19.87
N ALA A 108 -5.41 -12.14 19.72
CA ALA A 108 -5.84 -12.94 20.86
C ALA A 108 -4.68 -13.33 21.80
N LYS A 109 -3.47 -13.48 21.24
CA LYS A 109 -2.25 -13.85 21.99
C LYS A 109 -1.44 -12.67 22.53
N LEU A 110 -1.88 -11.43 22.32
CA LEU A 110 -1.19 -10.27 22.87
C LEU A 110 -1.28 -10.25 24.41
N GLU A 111 -0.17 -9.92 25.04
CA GLU A 111 -0.08 -9.77 26.50
C GLU A 111 -0.42 -8.36 26.99
N GLY A 112 -0.33 -7.38 26.07
CA GLY A 112 -0.59 -5.97 26.31
C GLY A 112 -1.91 -5.47 25.69
N PRO A 113 -2.01 -4.14 25.48
CA PRO A 113 -3.17 -3.54 24.83
C PRO A 113 -3.42 -4.16 23.45
N ARG A 114 -4.70 -4.40 23.15
CA ARG A 114 -5.11 -4.96 21.87
C ARG A 114 -5.48 -3.84 20.90
N PRO A 115 -4.99 -3.86 19.65
CA PRO A 115 -5.41 -2.89 18.65
C PRO A 115 -6.89 -3.08 18.30
N THR A 116 -7.55 -1.98 17.91
CA THR A 116 -8.86 -2.05 17.27
C THR A 116 -8.70 -2.72 15.91
N LEU A 117 -9.55 -3.71 15.60
CA LEU A 117 -9.53 -4.43 14.33
C LEU A 117 -10.65 -3.93 13.42
N ILE A 118 -10.28 -3.45 12.24
CA ILE A 118 -11.19 -3.04 11.16
C ILE A 118 -10.99 -4.02 10.00
N GLU A 119 -12.07 -4.63 9.55
CA GLU A 119 -12.07 -5.56 8.41
C GLU A 119 -12.06 -4.80 7.08
N VAL A 120 -11.24 -5.25 6.13
CA VAL A 120 -11.19 -4.71 4.77
C VAL A 120 -11.68 -5.78 3.79
N PRO A 121 -12.98 -5.82 3.49
CA PRO A 121 -13.53 -6.74 2.51
C PRO A 121 -13.08 -6.40 1.09
N ASP A 122 -12.93 -7.43 0.27
CA ASP A 122 -12.67 -7.30 -1.15
C ASP A 122 -13.61 -8.22 -1.94
N GLU A 123 -14.83 -7.75 -2.15
CA GLU A 123 -15.86 -8.50 -2.87
C GLU A 123 -15.46 -8.80 -4.32
N PHE A 124 -14.71 -7.87 -4.94
CA PHE A 124 -14.20 -8.05 -6.31
C PHE A 124 -13.26 -9.26 -6.42
N ALA A 125 -12.47 -9.52 -5.39
CA ALA A 125 -11.55 -10.66 -5.31
C ALA A 125 -12.18 -11.91 -4.64
N GLY A 126 -13.47 -11.87 -4.27
CA GLY A 126 -14.16 -12.98 -3.65
C GLY A 126 -13.96 -13.09 -2.13
N PHE A 127 -13.59 -12.00 -1.47
CA PHE A 127 -13.43 -11.92 -0.01
C PHE A 127 -14.47 -10.97 0.61
N PRO A 128 -15.76 -11.37 0.71
CA PRO A 128 -16.81 -10.54 1.27
C PRO A 128 -16.61 -10.33 2.78
N ALA A 129 -17.30 -9.32 3.33
CA ALA A 129 -17.30 -9.05 4.76
C ALA A 129 -17.81 -10.25 5.57
N THR A 130 -17.14 -10.55 6.68
CA THR A 130 -17.55 -11.64 7.58
C THR A 130 -18.73 -11.27 8.47
N GLY A 131 -18.99 -9.97 8.64
CA GLY A 131 -20.00 -9.44 9.57
C GLY A 131 -19.55 -9.47 11.03
N LYS A 132 -18.32 -9.83 11.33
CA LYS A 132 -17.77 -9.86 12.71
C LYS A 132 -17.26 -8.50 13.16
N TYR A 133 -16.74 -7.69 12.24
CA TYR A 133 -16.05 -6.43 12.52
C TYR A 133 -16.64 -5.28 11.73
N GLU A 134 -16.37 -4.06 12.17
CA GLU A 134 -16.62 -2.88 11.38
C GLU A 134 -15.79 -2.95 10.10
N THR A 135 -16.42 -2.67 8.95
CA THR A 135 -15.74 -2.69 7.67
C THR A 135 -15.05 -1.36 7.39
N TYR A 136 -13.98 -1.40 6.58
CA TYR A 136 -13.24 -0.22 6.15
C TYR A 136 -14.14 0.87 5.57
N GLU A 137 -15.10 0.50 4.71
CA GLU A 137 -16.03 1.45 4.11
C GLU A 137 -17.01 2.05 5.14
N SER A 138 -17.43 1.28 6.14
CA SER A 138 -18.23 1.79 7.26
C SER A 138 -17.42 2.75 8.11
N PHE A 139 -16.19 2.39 8.44
CA PHE A 139 -15.27 3.22 9.19
C PHE A 139 -14.99 4.55 8.50
N LEU A 140 -14.68 4.54 7.18
CA LEU A 140 -14.48 5.75 6.39
C LEU A 140 -15.67 6.70 6.44
N LYS A 141 -16.91 6.19 6.37
CA LYS A 141 -18.13 7.02 6.42
C LYS A 141 -18.26 7.82 7.69
N THR A 142 -17.58 7.45 8.76
CA THR A 142 -17.53 8.25 10.00
C THR A 142 -16.66 9.50 9.86
N GLY A 143 -15.72 9.52 8.92
CA GLY A 143 -14.78 10.61 8.70
C GLY A 143 -15.36 11.77 7.87
N ASN A 144 -14.69 12.91 7.96
CA ASN A 144 -15.00 14.12 7.19
C ASN A 144 -14.13 14.20 5.95
N VAL A 145 -14.72 14.35 4.75
CA VAL A 145 -14.02 14.51 3.47
C VAL A 145 -13.20 15.81 3.39
N HIS A 146 -13.54 16.80 4.23
CA HIS A 146 -12.87 18.10 4.30
C HIS A 146 -11.93 18.20 5.50
N PHE A 147 -11.39 17.07 5.96
CA PHE A 147 -10.41 17.06 7.04
C PHE A 147 -9.13 17.79 6.60
N ASP A 148 -8.69 18.73 7.41
CA ASP A 148 -7.41 19.42 7.21
C ASP A 148 -6.26 18.51 7.64
N TRP A 149 -5.41 18.13 6.71
CA TRP A 149 -4.29 17.25 6.98
C TRP A 149 -3.31 17.87 7.96
N ILE A 150 -2.95 17.10 8.97
CA ILE A 150 -1.93 17.49 9.95
C ILE A 150 -0.56 17.35 9.29
N MET A 151 0.07 18.48 9.01
CA MET A 151 1.42 18.48 8.43
C MET A 151 2.46 18.23 9.54
N PRO A 152 3.57 17.51 9.24
CA PRO A 152 4.63 17.32 10.22
C PRO A 152 5.23 18.66 10.62
N GLN A 153 5.51 18.85 11.92
CA GLN A 153 6.20 20.04 12.41
C GLN A 153 7.69 19.98 12.07
N GLU A 154 8.23 18.76 12.08
CA GLU A 154 9.62 18.47 11.76
C GLU A 154 9.67 17.41 10.66
N GLU A 155 10.49 17.61 9.62
CA GLU A 155 10.64 16.65 8.51
C GLU A 155 11.16 15.27 8.97
N TRP A 156 11.72 15.18 10.16
CA TRP A 156 12.23 13.96 10.78
C TRP A 156 11.17 13.16 11.51
N GLU A 157 9.94 13.65 11.62
CA GLU A 157 8.84 12.89 12.19
C GLU A 157 8.60 11.60 11.42
N SER A 158 8.17 10.57 12.15
CA SER A 158 7.94 9.23 11.60
C SER A 158 6.74 9.23 10.65
N LEU A 159 6.95 8.75 9.44
CA LEU A 159 5.92 8.56 8.41
C LEU A 159 5.42 7.12 8.38
N ALA A 160 6.34 6.18 8.38
CA ALA A 160 6.03 4.76 8.29
C ALA A 160 7.02 3.90 9.09
N LEU A 161 6.52 2.75 9.56
CA LEU A 161 7.28 1.72 10.26
C LEU A 161 7.20 0.43 9.45
N ASN A 162 8.33 -0.09 9.04
CA ASN A 162 8.42 -1.36 8.31
C ASN A 162 9.29 -2.34 9.09
N TYR A 163 9.05 -3.64 8.91
CA TYR A 163 9.84 -4.66 9.56
C TYR A 163 10.66 -5.48 8.57
N THR A 164 11.93 -5.70 8.89
CA THR A 164 12.81 -6.59 8.13
C THR A 164 12.81 -7.97 8.77
N SER A 165 13.07 -9.01 7.96
CA SER A 165 13.15 -10.40 8.43
C SER A 165 14.27 -10.67 9.43
N GLY A 166 15.18 -9.71 9.66
CA GLY A 166 16.30 -9.81 10.59
C GLY A 166 17.17 -11.07 10.37
N THR A 167 18.44 -10.89 10.07
CA THR A 167 19.38 -12.03 9.87
C THR A 167 19.81 -12.70 11.19
N THR A 168 19.48 -12.10 12.34
CA THR A 168 20.02 -12.49 13.66
C THR A 168 18.96 -12.74 14.73
N GLY A 169 17.69 -12.98 14.36
CA GLY A 169 16.63 -13.24 15.33
C GLY A 169 15.32 -12.52 15.05
N LYS A 170 14.80 -11.74 16.00
CA LYS A 170 13.51 -11.04 15.86
C LYS A 170 13.55 -9.98 14.76
N PRO A 171 12.43 -9.73 14.05
CA PRO A 171 12.32 -8.66 13.07
C PRO A 171 12.71 -7.30 13.66
N LYS A 172 13.37 -6.47 12.86
CA LYS A 172 13.77 -5.11 13.26
C LYS A 172 12.84 -4.09 12.63
N GLY A 173 12.34 -3.13 13.42
CA GLY A 173 11.58 -1.99 12.92
C GLY A 173 12.49 -0.98 12.25
N VAL A 174 12.13 -0.59 11.03
CA VAL A 174 12.77 0.48 10.25
C VAL A 174 11.78 1.62 10.14
N VAL A 175 12.13 2.75 10.71
CA VAL A 175 11.29 3.96 10.68
C VAL A 175 11.68 4.81 9.48
N TYR A 176 10.70 5.12 8.65
CA TYR A 176 10.81 6.12 7.59
C TYR A 176 10.30 7.45 8.11
N HIS A 177 11.03 8.52 7.85
CA HIS A 177 10.61 9.87 8.16
C HIS A 177 10.19 10.63 6.89
N HIS A 178 9.41 11.71 7.04
CA HIS A 178 8.86 12.48 5.92
C HIS A 178 9.92 12.94 4.93
N ARG A 179 11.04 13.51 5.43
CA ARG A 179 12.17 13.94 4.60
C ARG A 179 12.74 12.80 3.75
N GLY A 180 12.94 11.62 4.35
CA GLY A 180 13.52 10.46 3.64
C GLY A 180 12.62 9.96 2.52
N ALA A 181 11.31 9.84 2.78
CA ALA A 181 10.33 9.44 1.78
C ALA A 181 10.24 10.46 0.63
N TYR A 182 10.25 11.76 0.93
CA TYR A 182 10.25 12.82 -0.06
C TYR A 182 11.51 12.75 -0.96
N LEU A 183 12.70 12.71 -0.36
CA LEU A 183 13.96 12.67 -1.10
C LEU A 183 14.09 11.41 -1.95
N MET A 184 13.66 10.25 -1.41
CA MET A 184 13.65 8.99 -2.16
C MET A 184 12.69 9.06 -3.34
N THR A 185 11.49 9.62 -3.14
CA THR A 185 10.51 9.83 -4.22
C THR A 185 11.10 10.68 -5.34
N MET A 186 11.66 11.84 -5.00
CA MET A 186 12.27 12.75 -6.00
C MET A 186 13.49 12.11 -6.68
N GLY A 187 14.34 11.44 -5.91
CA GLY A 187 15.51 10.73 -6.44
C GLY A 187 15.14 9.60 -7.40
N THR A 188 14.08 8.85 -7.09
CA THR A 188 13.59 7.77 -7.97
C THR A 188 13.01 8.31 -9.27
N ILE A 189 12.23 9.40 -9.23
CA ILE A 189 11.71 10.05 -10.43
C ILE A 189 12.85 10.40 -11.39
N VAL A 190 13.92 10.99 -10.87
CA VAL A 190 15.08 11.39 -11.68
C VAL A 190 15.87 10.17 -12.18
N SER A 191 16.20 9.23 -11.29
CA SER A 191 17.05 8.07 -11.60
C SER A 191 16.38 7.12 -12.59
N TRP A 192 15.07 6.97 -12.50
CA TRP A 192 14.28 6.09 -13.37
C TRP A 192 13.68 6.83 -14.56
N ARG A 193 13.99 8.11 -14.70
CA ARG A 193 13.52 8.96 -15.81
C ARG A 193 12.00 8.89 -15.99
N MET A 194 11.28 8.87 -14.88
CA MET A 194 9.82 8.78 -14.90
C MET A 194 9.21 9.99 -15.61
N THR A 195 8.31 9.74 -16.55
CA THR A 195 7.61 10.79 -17.28
C THR A 195 6.41 11.32 -16.49
N LEU A 196 5.84 12.44 -16.91
CA LEU A 196 4.56 12.91 -16.36
C LEU A 196 3.42 12.00 -16.79
N ASN A 197 2.45 11.89 -15.89
CA ASN A 197 1.23 11.10 -16.08
C ASN A 197 1.46 9.61 -16.39
N PRO A 198 2.39 8.93 -15.70
CA PRO A 198 2.66 7.53 -15.95
C PRO A 198 1.50 6.64 -15.48
N VAL A 199 1.34 5.49 -16.12
CA VAL A 199 0.53 4.39 -15.60
C VAL A 199 1.49 3.37 -15.00
N PHE A 200 1.47 3.26 -13.67
CA PHE A 200 2.36 2.39 -12.89
C PHE A 200 1.58 1.24 -12.27
N MET A 201 2.03 0.01 -12.47
CA MET A 201 1.44 -1.17 -11.83
C MET A 201 2.18 -1.53 -10.53
N ALA A 202 1.44 -1.60 -9.44
CA ALA A 202 1.95 -2.00 -8.13
C ALA A 202 2.10 -3.52 -8.04
N ILE A 203 3.23 -4.06 -8.50
CA ILE A 203 3.63 -5.46 -8.33
C ILE A 203 4.45 -5.63 -7.05
N VAL A 204 5.42 -4.72 -6.81
CA VAL A 204 6.11 -4.69 -5.52
C VAL A 204 5.07 -4.52 -4.43
N PRO A 205 5.07 -5.41 -3.41
CA PRO A 205 4.08 -5.30 -2.34
C PRO A 205 4.15 -3.93 -1.68
N LEU A 206 3.00 -3.28 -1.55
CA LEU A 206 2.89 -1.97 -0.89
C LEU A 206 3.23 -2.04 0.60
N PHE A 207 3.27 -3.23 1.18
CA PHE A 207 3.74 -3.46 2.54
C PHE A 207 5.29 -3.59 2.64
N HIS A 208 6.02 -3.73 1.54
CA HIS A 208 7.47 -3.93 1.55
C HIS A 208 8.18 -2.69 1.01
N CYS A 209 9.07 -2.10 1.82
CA CYS A 209 9.71 -0.82 1.50
C CYS A 209 8.71 0.22 0.97
N ASN A 210 7.49 0.20 1.51
CA ASN A 210 6.32 0.97 1.09
C ASN A 210 6.17 1.05 -0.44
N GLY A 211 6.25 -0.14 -1.09
CA GLY A 211 6.10 -0.26 -2.52
C GLY A 211 7.12 0.56 -3.33
N TRP A 212 8.36 0.69 -2.82
CA TRP A 212 9.43 1.52 -3.39
C TRP A 212 9.01 2.98 -3.61
N ASN A 213 8.20 3.52 -2.70
CA ASN A 213 7.68 4.89 -2.71
C ASN A 213 6.73 5.24 -3.88
N HIS A 214 6.33 4.27 -4.71
CA HIS A 214 5.51 4.56 -5.90
C HIS A 214 4.14 5.12 -5.52
N THR A 215 3.57 4.74 -4.37
CA THR A 215 2.31 5.30 -3.89
C THR A 215 2.43 6.81 -3.68
N TRP A 216 3.53 7.27 -3.09
CA TRP A 216 3.79 8.71 -2.89
C TRP A 216 4.27 9.41 -4.18
N MET A 217 4.89 8.66 -5.10
CA MET A 217 5.41 9.18 -6.36
C MET A 217 4.30 9.52 -7.37
N MET A 218 3.28 8.67 -7.47
CA MET A 218 2.21 8.88 -8.47
C MET A 218 1.53 10.24 -8.36
N PRO A 219 1.17 10.77 -7.18
CA PRO A 219 0.61 12.11 -7.08
C PRO A 219 1.55 13.25 -7.50
N VAL A 220 2.86 13.08 -7.36
CA VAL A 220 3.85 14.07 -7.83
C VAL A 220 3.83 14.20 -9.35
N LEU A 221 3.66 13.07 -10.03
CA LEU A 221 3.68 12.98 -11.50
C LEU A 221 2.29 13.08 -12.13
N GLY A 222 1.20 13.12 -11.34
CA GLY A 222 -0.17 13.00 -11.85
C GLY A 222 -0.43 11.65 -12.51
N GLY A 223 0.29 10.61 -12.08
CA GLY A 223 0.23 9.25 -12.61
C GLY A 223 -0.93 8.42 -12.05
N SER A 224 -1.18 7.27 -12.66
CA SER A 224 -2.18 6.30 -12.19
C SER A 224 -1.50 5.10 -11.56
N LEU A 225 -1.96 4.69 -10.37
CA LEU A 225 -1.54 3.46 -9.70
C LEU A 225 -2.51 2.33 -10.00
N VAL A 226 -2.07 1.32 -10.75
CA VAL A 226 -2.84 0.10 -10.97
C VAL A 226 -2.53 -0.87 -9.83
N CYS A 227 -3.50 -1.11 -8.97
CA CYS A 227 -3.38 -2.06 -7.87
C CYS A 227 -3.47 -3.49 -8.42
N CYS A 228 -2.47 -4.32 -8.10
CA CYS A 228 -2.40 -5.72 -8.49
C CYS A 228 -2.38 -6.59 -7.23
N ARG A 229 -3.57 -7.14 -6.87
CA ARG A 229 -3.73 -7.99 -5.68
C ARG A 229 -3.00 -9.31 -5.85
N ASP A 230 -3.27 -10.00 -6.97
CA ASP A 230 -2.72 -11.31 -7.29
C ASP A 230 -1.66 -11.17 -8.38
N ILE A 231 -0.42 -11.46 -8.03
CA ILE A 231 0.70 -11.32 -8.94
C ILE A 231 0.84 -12.61 -9.73
N THR A 232 0.13 -12.66 -10.84
CA THR A 232 0.19 -13.74 -11.84
C THR A 232 0.59 -13.17 -13.20
N SER A 233 1.15 -14.01 -14.09
CA SER A 233 1.48 -13.57 -15.43
C SER A 233 0.27 -13.04 -16.18
N GLN A 234 -0.88 -13.70 -16.05
CA GLN A 234 -2.12 -13.27 -16.71
C GLN A 234 -2.54 -11.87 -16.23
N ALA A 235 -2.60 -11.64 -14.90
CA ALA A 235 -2.98 -10.32 -14.35
C ALA A 235 -2.03 -9.20 -14.80
N ILE A 236 -0.73 -9.52 -14.96
CA ILE A 236 0.26 -8.56 -15.43
C ILE A 236 0.03 -8.22 -16.90
N TYR A 237 -0.14 -9.24 -17.77
CA TYR A 237 -0.41 -9.01 -19.19
C TYR A 237 -1.74 -8.29 -19.42
N ASP A 238 -2.79 -8.64 -18.67
CA ASP A 238 -4.08 -7.98 -18.74
C ASP A 238 -3.96 -6.50 -18.37
N ALA A 239 -3.29 -6.19 -17.27
CA ALA A 239 -3.08 -4.80 -16.85
C ALA A 239 -2.24 -4.00 -17.86
N ILE A 240 -1.20 -4.60 -18.46
CA ILE A 240 -0.40 -3.95 -19.49
C ILE A 240 -1.28 -3.62 -20.71
N ALA A 241 -2.08 -4.56 -21.17
CA ALA A 241 -2.89 -4.39 -22.38
C ALA A 241 -4.09 -3.46 -22.13
N ASP A 242 -4.83 -3.65 -21.04
CA ASP A 242 -6.10 -2.95 -20.80
C ASP A 242 -5.90 -1.56 -20.19
N GLU A 243 -4.92 -1.40 -19.28
CA GLU A 243 -4.65 -0.13 -18.58
C GLU A 243 -3.48 0.64 -19.19
N ARG A 244 -2.85 0.10 -20.23
CA ARG A 244 -1.66 0.69 -20.88
C ARG A 244 -0.55 0.99 -19.88
N VAL A 245 -0.28 0.03 -18.98
CA VAL A 245 0.80 0.13 -17.99
C VAL A 245 2.12 0.39 -18.69
N GLN A 246 2.81 1.44 -18.26
CA GLN A 246 4.10 1.87 -18.80
C GLN A 246 5.27 1.49 -17.90
N TYR A 247 5.02 1.33 -16.60
CA TYR A 247 6.05 1.08 -15.62
C TYR A 247 5.60 0.07 -14.58
N PHE A 248 6.48 -0.82 -14.19
CA PHE A 248 6.35 -1.59 -12.96
C PHE A 248 7.71 -2.00 -12.40
N GLY A 249 7.73 -2.28 -11.11
CA GLY A 249 8.89 -2.88 -10.44
C GLY A 249 8.60 -4.33 -10.07
N GLY A 250 9.62 -5.19 -10.10
CA GLY A 250 9.46 -6.57 -9.67
C GLY A 250 10.78 -7.21 -9.25
N ALA A 251 10.72 -8.15 -8.30
CA ALA A 251 11.85 -9.00 -7.99
C ALA A 251 12.16 -9.93 -9.19
N PRO A 252 13.40 -10.43 -9.34
CA PRO A 252 13.77 -11.31 -10.45
C PRO A 252 12.85 -12.51 -10.66
N ILE A 253 12.27 -13.04 -9.58
CA ILE A 253 11.29 -14.16 -9.67
C ILE A 253 10.02 -13.77 -10.44
N VAL A 254 9.55 -12.54 -10.31
CA VAL A 254 8.38 -12.03 -11.05
C VAL A 254 8.75 -11.87 -12.53
N LEU A 255 9.94 -11.32 -12.81
CA LEU A 255 10.41 -11.18 -14.19
C LEU A 255 10.57 -12.55 -14.87
N ASN A 256 11.10 -13.51 -14.14
CA ASN A 256 11.24 -14.88 -14.61
C ASN A 256 9.87 -15.52 -14.92
N MET A 257 8.86 -15.27 -14.10
CA MET A 257 7.49 -15.72 -14.35
C MET A 257 6.94 -15.11 -15.65
N ILE A 258 7.14 -13.81 -15.87
CA ILE A 258 6.68 -13.11 -17.08
C ILE A 258 7.37 -13.66 -18.35
N VAL A 259 8.70 -13.82 -18.30
CA VAL A 259 9.47 -14.32 -19.46
C VAL A 259 9.07 -15.76 -19.83
N ASN A 260 8.78 -16.60 -18.83
CA ASN A 260 8.39 -17.99 -19.03
C ASN A 260 6.88 -18.19 -19.24
N THR A 261 6.10 -17.11 -19.34
CA THR A 261 4.66 -17.20 -19.64
C THR A 261 4.46 -17.86 -21.02
N LYS A 262 3.54 -18.81 -21.09
CA LYS A 262 3.19 -19.47 -22.37
C LYS A 262 2.65 -18.44 -23.36
N GLU A 263 2.96 -18.62 -24.62
CA GLU A 263 2.52 -17.70 -25.67
C GLU A 263 0.99 -17.54 -25.70
N THR A 264 0.24 -18.60 -25.43
CA THR A 264 -1.22 -18.60 -25.35
C THR A 264 -1.81 -17.80 -24.18
N GLU A 265 -1.00 -17.44 -23.20
CA GLU A 265 -1.37 -16.67 -22.01
C GLU A 265 -0.89 -15.22 -22.10
N ARG A 266 -0.10 -14.89 -23.14
CA ARG A 266 0.36 -13.51 -23.38
C ARG A 266 -0.71 -12.72 -24.11
N ARG A 267 -0.72 -11.43 -23.84
CA ARG A 267 -1.56 -10.47 -24.55
C ARG A 267 -0.67 -9.50 -25.32
N ASP A 268 -1.10 -9.13 -26.52
CA ASP A 268 -0.42 -8.12 -27.33
C ASP A 268 -0.68 -6.71 -26.79
N PHE A 269 0.31 -5.85 -26.91
CA PHE A 269 0.24 -4.42 -26.59
C PHE A 269 1.19 -3.65 -27.52
N ASP A 270 0.87 -2.38 -27.77
CA ASP A 270 1.52 -1.54 -28.80
C ASP A 270 2.38 -0.40 -28.21
N HIS A 271 2.80 -0.54 -26.96
CA HIS A 271 3.61 0.47 -26.26
C HIS A 271 4.79 -0.15 -25.52
N THR A 272 5.77 0.68 -25.13
CA THR A 272 6.92 0.23 -24.34
C THR A 272 6.54 0.15 -22.87
N VAL A 273 6.99 -0.92 -22.22
CA VAL A 273 6.89 -1.10 -20.77
C VAL A 273 8.30 -1.08 -20.18
N GLU A 274 8.58 -0.14 -19.30
CA GLU A 274 9.84 -0.08 -18.55
C GLU A 274 9.72 -0.86 -17.25
N VAL A 275 10.69 -1.74 -17.03
CA VAL A 275 10.68 -2.66 -15.89
C VAL A 275 11.90 -2.41 -15.00
N PHE A 276 11.62 -2.23 -13.71
CA PHE A 276 12.65 -2.04 -12.69
C PHE A 276 12.80 -3.29 -11.83
N THR A 277 14.03 -3.65 -11.51
CA THR A 277 14.29 -4.80 -10.65
C THR A 277 15.27 -4.47 -9.54
N ALA A 278 15.06 -5.07 -8.38
CA ALA A 278 15.93 -4.96 -7.22
C ALA A 278 15.82 -6.22 -6.35
N GLY A 279 16.66 -6.28 -5.32
CA GLY A 279 16.70 -7.38 -4.36
C GLY A 279 17.70 -8.48 -4.71
N ALA A 280 17.90 -8.77 -5.99
CA ALA A 280 18.96 -9.64 -6.50
C ALA A 280 19.26 -9.28 -7.96
N PRO A 281 20.46 -9.56 -8.48
CA PRO A 281 20.70 -9.45 -9.92
C PRO A 281 19.82 -10.45 -10.68
N PRO A 282 19.31 -10.10 -11.87
CA PRO A 282 18.63 -11.06 -12.72
C PRO A 282 19.58 -12.18 -13.11
N ALA A 283 19.04 -13.37 -13.38
CA ALA A 283 19.84 -14.47 -13.91
C ALA A 283 20.47 -14.06 -15.25
N PRO A 284 21.69 -14.52 -15.57
CA PRO A 284 22.24 -14.35 -16.91
C PRO A 284 21.27 -14.94 -17.95
N ALA A 285 21.17 -14.27 -19.09
CA ALA A 285 20.34 -14.75 -20.21
C ALA A 285 20.91 -16.04 -20.82
#